data_932d2792715b760faadd731b1d5f2605
#
_entry.id   932d2792715b760faadd731b1d5f2605
#
_cell.length_a   1.000
_cell.length_b   1.000
_cell.length_c   1.000
_cell.angle_alpha   90.00
_cell.angle_beta   90.00
_cell.angle_gamma   90.00
#
_symmetry.space_group_name_H-M   'P 1'
#
loop_
_entity.id
_entity.type
_entity.pdbx_description
1 polymer ?
#
loop_
_entity_poly.entity_id
_entity_poly.type
_entity_poly.pdbx_seq_one_letter_code
_entity_poly.pdbx_strand_id
1 'polypeptide(L)'
;MDYNNLLIFTPTKSQQEYQLLFHGYSNGLSKETIGAILLNQEQFKGVPIPTLCMKYAELHKQTGGITCTLTDRTDILIPPEKLDKTKKNLIIFDDCVTAANQAILGSYFIKGRHNSCNTIYLSQSYFGLNQMIRLNTNILILFKLNQRNKTDVYNSVVGTLMDKKVFDSFTSNAWCRKHRYIVVNRDSEKIFDDIFKEAESDSESE
;
A
#
# COMPACT_ATOMS: atom_id res chain seq x y z
N MET A 1 5.55 -5.23 -9.02
CA MET A 1 5.44 -3.82 -9.47
C MET A 1 6.84 -3.25 -9.60
N ASP A 2 7.18 -2.66 -10.75
CA ASP A 2 8.48 -2.05 -10.98
C ASP A 2 8.39 -0.54 -10.82
N TYR A 3 9.36 0.05 -10.13
CA TYR A 3 9.48 1.49 -9.92
C TYR A 3 10.94 1.91 -9.87
N ASN A 4 11.19 3.16 -10.26
CA ASN A 4 12.50 3.80 -10.20
C ASN A 4 12.62 4.74 -8.99
N ASN A 5 11.50 5.36 -8.62
CA ASN A 5 11.42 6.25 -7.47
C ASN A 5 10.39 5.72 -6.48
N LEU A 6 10.78 5.69 -5.20
CA LEU A 6 9.92 5.39 -4.08
C LEU A 6 9.87 6.60 -3.15
N LEU A 7 8.68 7.12 -2.88
CA LEU A 7 8.46 8.12 -1.84
C LEU A 7 7.56 7.52 -0.76
N ILE A 8 8.01 7.55 0.48
CA ILE A 8 7.25 7.13 1.65
C ILE A 8 6.96 8.38 2.48
N PHE A 9 5.69 8.71 2.59
CA PHE A 9 5.21 9.81 3.41
C PHE A 9 4.48 9.23 4.64
N THR A 10 5.06 9.43 5.82
CA THR A 10 4.54 8.89 7.07
C THR A 10 4.96 9.74 8.26
N PRO A 11 4.09 9.96 9.27
CA PRO A 11 4.47 10.59 10.53
C PRO A 11 5.39 9.68 11.36
N THR A 12 5.43 8.37 11.09
CA THR A 12 6.19 7.36 11.86
C THR A 12 7.42 6.85 11.11
N LYS A 13 8.30 7.77 10.74
CA LYS A 13 9.54 7.45 9.97
C LYS A 13 10.46 6.43 10.67
N SER A 14 10.34 6.26 11.98
CA SER A 14 11.18 5.34 12.76
C SER A 14 10.79 3.87 12.64
N GLN A 15 9.72 3.53 11.93
CA GLN A 15 9.35 2.14 11.68
C GLN A 15 10.49 1.41 10.95
N GLN A 16 10.83 0.21 11.43
CA GLN A 16 11.99 -0.55 10.94
C GLN A 16 11.89 -0.86 9.46
N GLU A 17 10.72 -1.19 8.97
CA GLU A 17 10.44 -1.49 7.56
C GLU A 17 10.75 -0.29 6.65
N TYR A 18 10.33 0.91 7.06
CA TYR A 18 10.60 2.14 6.30
C TYR A 18 12.07 2.53 6.36
N GLN A 19 12.70 2.37 7.50
CA GLN A 19 14.14 2.58 7.64
C GLN A 19 14.94 1.61 6.76
N LEU A 20 14.51 0.35 6.72
CA LEU A 20 15.16 -0.65 5.87
C LEU A 20 15.01 -0.32 4.37
N LEU A 21 13.81 0.06 3.93
CA LEU A 21 13.59 0.50 2.55
C LEU A 21 14.45 1.73 2.21
N PHE A 22 14.45 2.74 3.07
CA PHE A 22 15.21 3.96 2.85
C PHE A 22 16.72 3.71 2.81
N HIS A 23 17.29 3.10 3.84
CA HIS A 23 18.73 2.81 3.90
C HIS A 23 19.15 1.74 2.89
N GLY A 24 18.32 0.73 2.64
CA GLY A 24 18.58 -0.29 1.65
C GLY A 24 18.77 0.31 0.25
N TYR A 25 17.80 1.07 -0.22
CA TYR A 25 17.91 1.70 -1.54
C TYR A 25 18.97 2.80 -1.59
N SER A 26 19.17 3.55 -0.51
CA SER A 26 20.26 4.56 -0.43
C SER A 26 21.64 3.93 -0.53
N ASN A 27 21.81 2.69 -0.11
CA ASN A 27 23.05 1.91 -0.26
C ASN A 27 23.06 1.02 -1.51
N GLY A 28 22.11 1.16 -2.41
CA GLY A 28 22.06 0.44 -3.67
C GLY A 28 21.61 -1.02 -3.58
N LEU A 29 20.94 -1.44 -2.49
CA LEU A 29 20.42 -2.79 -2.39
C LEU A 29 19.26 -3.03 -3.38
N SER A 30 19.16 -4.25 -3.91
CA SER A 30 18.04 -4.65 -4.74
C SER A 30 16.77 -4.92 -3.92
N LYS A 31 15.61 -4.95 -4.60
CA LYS A 31 14.33 -5.33 -3.98
C LYS A 31 14.38 -6.71 -3.35
N GLU A 32 15.02 -7.66 -4.03
CA GLU A 32 15.17 -9.05 -3.60
C GLU A 32 15.99 -9.14 -2.31
N THR A 33 17.10 -8.39 -2.23
CA THR A 33 17.94 -8.33 -1.04
C THR A 33 17.18 -7.71 0.15
N ILE A 34 16.49 -6.60 -0.07
CA ILE A 34 15.68 -5.97 0.97
C ILE A 34 14.55 -6.92 1.41
N GLY A 35 13.89 -7.59 0.46
CA GLY A 35 12.87 -8.60 0.76
C GLY A 35 13.41 -9.77 1.59
N ALA A 36 14.59 -10.26 1.27
CA ALA A 36 15.26 -11.32 2.04
C ALA A 36 15.59 -10.88 3.48
N ILE A 37 16.03 -9.64 3.67
CA ILE A 37 16.27 -9.07 5.01
C ILE A 37 14.95 -8.97 5.79
N LEU A 38 13.87 -8.48 5.17
CA LEU A 38 12.54 -8.38 5.78
C LEU A 38 12.01 -9.75 6.23
N LEU A 39 12.18 -10.78 5.44
CA LEU A 39 11.74 -12.15 5.77
C LEU A 39 12.56 -12.79 6.90
N ASN A 40 13.79 -12.33 7.14
CA ASN A 40 14.72 -12.89 8.13
C ASN A 40 15.04 -11.89 9.27
N GLN A 41 14.14 -10.98 9.59
CA GLN A 41 14.36 -9.91 10.58
C GLN A 41 14.88 -10.40 11.94
N GLU A 42 14.40 -11.55 12.42
CA GLU A 42 14.84 -12.14 13.70
C GLU A 42 16.36 -12.41 13.75
N GLN A 43 16.98 -12.74 12.61
CA GLN A 43 18.43 -12.97 12.53
C GLN A 43 19.26 -11.71 12.71
N PHE A 44 18.66 -10.55 12.49
CA PHE A 44 19.30 -9.24 12.54
C PHE A 44 18.89 -8.41 13.76
N LYS A 45 18.22 -9.04 14.72
CA LYS A 45 17.77 -8.38 15.94
C LYS A 45 18.94 -7.73 16.68
N GLY A 46 18.81 -6.44 16.98
CA GLY A 46 19.85 -5.65 17.65
C GLY A 46 20.93 -5.08 16.74
N VAL A 47 20.93 -5.39 15.44
CA VAL A 47 21.83 -4.75 14.47
C VAL A 47 21.18 -3.46 13.95
N PRO A 48 21.84 -2.29 14.05
CA PRO A 48 21.31 -1.05 13.47
C PRO A 48 21.10 -1.18 11.96
N ILE A 49 19.92 -0.80 11.48
CA ILE A 49 19.53 -0.94 10.06
C ILE A 49 20.52 -0.27 9.10
N PRO A 50 21.01 0.97 9.34
CA PRO A 50 22.01 1.56 8.47
C PRO A 50 23.26 0.71 8.34
N THR A 51 23.79 0.18 9.45
CA THR A 51 24.97 -0.69 9.49
C THR A 51 24.71 -2.00 8.73
N LEU A 52 23.53 -2.58 8.89
CA LEU A 52 23.12 -3.79 8.18
C LEU A 52 23.12 -3.55 6.67
N CYS A 53 22.48 -2.47 6.21
CA CYS A 53 22.39 -2.14 4.79
C CYS A 53 23.78 -1.87 4.18
N MET A 54 24.66 -1.15 4.87
CA MET A 54 26.04 -0.91 4.42
C MET A 54 26.81 -2.23 4.24
N LYS A 55 26.79 -3.12 5.24
CA LYS A 55 27.47 -4.42 5.16
C LYS A 55 26.96 -5.28 3.99
N TYR A 56 25.64 -5.32 3.78
CA TYR A 56 25.06 -6.03 2.64
C TYR A 56 25.46 -5.42 1.30
N ALA A 57 25.51 -4.10 1.18
CA ALA A 57 25.95 -3.42 -0.03
C ALA A 57 27.42 -3.75 -0.37
N GLU A 58 28.31 -3.71 0.64
CA GLU A 58 29.71 -4.09 0.48
C GLU A 58 29.90 -5.55 0.02
N LEU A 59 29.15 -6.48 0.63
CA LEU A 59 29.24 -7.91 0.30
C LEU A 59 28.76 -8.24 -1.12
N HIS A 60 27.68 -7.56 -1.56
CA HIS A 60 27.01 -7.94 -2.81
C HIS A 60 27.35 -7.01 -3.98
N LYS A 61 28.15 -5.94 -3.77
CA LYS A 61 28.54 -4.96 -4.81
C LYS A 61 27.35 -4.50 -5.69
N GLN A 62 26.19 -4.33 -5.06
CA GLN A 62 24.95 -4.00 -5.77
C GLN A 62 24.92 -2.50 -6.07
N THR A 63 24.49 -2.16 -7.28
CA THR A 63 24.19 -0.79 -7.71
C THR A 63 22.71 -0.73 -8.08
N GLY A 64 21.84 -0.68 -7.07
CA GLY A 64 20.41 -0.51 -7.30
C GLY A 64 20.09 0.89 -7.84
N GLY A 65 19.20 0.95 -8.83
CA GLY A 65 18.79 2.20 -9.48
C GLY A 65 17.53 2.83 -8.89
N ILE A 66 17.12 2.45 -7.66
CA ILE A 66 15.90 3.00 -7.03
C ILE A 66 16.28 4.16 -6.12
N THR A 67 15.67 5.31 -6.37
CA THR A 67 15.76 6.47 -5.47
C THR A 67 14.65 6.37 -4.44
N CYS A 68 15.00 6.39 -3.14
CA CYS A 68 14.03 6.34 -2.05
C CYS A 68 14.06 7.64 -1.23
N THR A 69 12.87 8.19 -0.97
CA THR A 69 12.67 9.35 -0.09
C THR A 69 11.72 8.96 1.04
N LEU A 70 12.11 9.21 2.27
CA LEU A 70 11.30 8.99 3.48
C LEU A 70 11.06 10.33 4.17
N THR A 71 9.79 10.74 4.33
CA THR A 71 9.45 12.07 4.83
C THR A 71 8.12 12.12 5.57
N ASP A 72 7.97 13.12 6.44
CA ASP A 72 6.72 13.56 7.09
C ASP A 72 6.32 14.99 6.67
N ARG A 73 7.06 15.60 5.75
CA ARG A 73 6.88 16.98 5.32
C ARG A 73 6.07 17.09 4.05
N THR A 74 4.88 17.69 4.12
CA THR A 74 4.01 17.90 2.97
C THR A 74 4.52 18.95 1.98
N ASP A 75 5.39 19.85 2.42
CA ASP A 75 5.98 20.91 1.58
C ASP A 75 6.98 20.36 0.54
N ILE A 76 7.55 19.19 0.77
CA ILE A 76 8.43 18.53 -0.20
C ILE A 76 7.68 17.62 -1.20
N LEU A 77 6.38 17.41 -1.01
CA LEU A 77 5.58 16.62 -1.96
C LEU A 77 5.47 17.37 -3.29
N ILE A 78 6.01 16.79 -4.33
CA ILE A 78 5.95 17.32 -5.69
C ILE A 78 4.57 16.97 -6.27
N PRO A 79 3.78 17.93 -6.78
CA PRO A 79 2.51 17.63 -7.44
C PRO A 79 2.69 16.57 -8.55
N PRO A 80 1.75 15.63 -8.72
CA PRO A 80 1.90 14.52 -9.68
C PRO A 80 2.24 14.98 -11.10
N GLU A 81 1.76 16.14 -11.52
CA GLU A 81 1.99 16.71 -12.85
C GLU A 81 3.45 17.13 -13.09
N LYS A 82 4.20 17.35 -12.01
CA LYS A 82 5.63 17.74 -12.05
C LYS A 82 6.57 16.55 -11.87
N LEU A 83 6.05 15.34 -11.66
CA LEU A 83 6.86 14.14 -11.61
C LEU A 83 7.49 13.84 -12.97
N ASP A 84 8.68 13.26 -12.95
CA ASP A 84 9.34 12.74 -14.15
C ASP A 84 8.55 11.56 -14.70
N LYS A 85 7.85 11.76 -15.82
CA LYS A 85 7.01 10.76 -16.48
C LYS A 85 7.80 9.65 -17.17
N THR A 86 9.10 9.84 -17.40
CA THR A 86 9.98 8.81 -17.95
C THR A 86 10.32 7.73 -16.91
N LYS A 87 10.09 8.03 -15.65
CA LYS A 87 10.33 7.14 -14.52
C LYS A 87 9.01 6.61 -13.96
N LYS A 88 9.03 5.37 -13.50
CA LYS A 88 7.93 4.78 -12.74
C LYS A 88 8.04 5.23 -11.28
N ASN A 89 7.04 5.93 -10.79
CA ASN A 89 7.00 6.47 -9.44
C ASN A 89 6.04 5.63 -8.57
N LEU A 90 6.46 5.28 -7.37
CA LEU A 90 5.62 4.67 -6.35
C LEU A 90 5.58 5.59 -5.12
N ILE A 91 4.38 5.99 -4.73
CA ILE A 91 4.16 6.82 -3.54
C ILE A 91 3.38 5.99 -2.51
N ILE A 92 3.88 5.96 -1.30
CA ILE A 92 3.21 5.32 -0.15
C ILE A 92 2.86 6.41 0.86
N PHE A 93 1.58 6.56 1.15
CA PHE A 93 1.06 7.35 2.26
C PHE A 93 0.67 6.42 3.39
N ASP A 94 1.26 6.58 4.57
CA ASP A 94 0.98 5.76 5.73
C ASP A 94 0.49 6.62 6.89
N ASP A 95 -0.72 6.31 7.38
CA ASP A 95 -1.41 6.98 8.50
C ASP A 95 -1.46 8.51 8.39
N CYS A 96 -1.72 9.03 7.20
CA CYS A 96 -1.67 10.45 6.87
C CYS A 96 -3.04 11.15 6.93
N VAL A 97 -4.03 10.57 7.63
CA VAL A 97 -5.41 11.10 7.69
C VAL A 97 -5.44 12.52 8.26
N THR A 98 -4.52 12.84 9.18
CA THR A 98 -4.41 14.15 9.83
C THR A 98 -3.38 15.09 9.16
N ALA A 99 -2.77 14.67 8.06
CA ALA A 99 -1.78 15.49 7.36
C ALA A 99 -2.39 16.83 6.90
N ALA A 100 -1.64 17.90 7.03
CA ALA A 100 -2.12 19.28 6.84
C ALA A 100 -2.64 19.55 5.41
N ASN A 101 -2.04 18.93 4.38
CA ASN A 101 -2.42 19.17 2.99
C ASN A 101 -3.06 17.94 2.34
N GLN A 102 -4.29 17.62 2.71
CA GLN A 102 -5.06 16.52 2.12
C GLN A 102 -5.30 16.69 0.61
N ALA A 103 -5.30 17.92 0.10
CA ALA A 103 -5.53 18.19 -1.32
C ALA A 103 -4.39 17.63 -2.19
N ILE A 104 -3.12 17.79 -1.77
CA ILE A 104 -1.99 17.23 -2.50
C ILE A 104 -2.00 15.70 -2.46
N LEU A 105 -2.34 15.08 -1.33
CA LEU A 105 -2.46 13.62 -1.23
C LEU A 105 -3.54 13.12 -2.19
N GLY A 106 -4.71 13.75 -2.19
CA GLY A 106 -5.80 13.41 -3.11
C GLY A 106 -5.43 13.54 -4.58
N SER A 107 -4.60 14.52 -4.93
CA SER A 107 -4.17 14.74 -6.32
C SER A 107 -3.39 13.55 -6.90
N TYR A 108 -2.65 12.81 -6.08
CA TYR A 108 -1.94 11.59 -6.51
C TYR A 108 -2.90 10.47 -6.92
N PHE A 109 -4.05 10.35 -6.27
CA PHE A 109 -5.08 9.36 -6.63
C PHE A 109 -5.85 9.75 -7.90
N ILE A 110 -6.06 11.06 -8.12
CA ILE A 110 -6.77 11.56 -9.29
C ILE A 110 -5.87 11.56 -10.54
N LYS A 111 -4.64 12.03 -10.41
CA LYS A 111 -3.75 12.36 -11.53
C LYS A 111 -2.55 11.45 -11.65
N GLY A 112 -2.25 10.62 -10.65
CA GLY A 112 -1.05 9.78 -10.61
C GLY A 112 -0.93 8.86 -11.82
N ARG A 113 -2.02 8.20 -12.21
CA ARG A 113 -2.07 7.29 -13.36
C ARG A 113 -1.54 7.94 -14.65
N HIS A 114 -1.90 9.19 -14.92
CA HIS A 114 -1.46 9.94 -16.11
C HIS A 114 -0.02 10.46 -16.02
N ASN A 115 0.62 10.29 -14.87
CA ASN A 115 1.95 10.80 -14.58
C ASN A 115 2.93 9.68 -14.16
N SER A 116 2.72 8.46 -14.65
CA SER A 116 3.56 7.28 -14.33
C SER A 116 3.76 7.08 -12.82
N CYS A 117 2.70 7.35 -12.04
CA CYS A 117 2.73 7.27 -10.59
C CYS A 117 1.66 6.32 -10.07
N ASN A 118 2.09 5.28 -9.36
CA ASN A 118 1.23 4.42 -8.57
C ASN A 118 1.21 4.91 -7.12
N THR A 119 0.05 4.84 -6.50
CA THR A 119 -0.13 5.35 -5.14
C THR A 119 -0.75 4.28 -4.25
N ILE A 120 -0.16 4.09 -3.07
CA ILE A 120 -0.67 3.22 -2.01
C ILE A 120 -1.00 4.10 -0.81
N TYR A 121 -2.14 3.88 -0.19
CA TYR A 121 -2.50 4.50 1.08
C TYR A 121 -2.77 3.42 2.13
N LEU A 122 -2.03 3.47 3.23
CA LEU A 122 -2.25 2.62 4.40
C LEU A 122 -3.03 3.43 5.43
N SER A 123 -4.18 2.90 5.89
CA SER A 123 -5.04 3.58 6.84
C SER A 123 -5.74 2.59 7.77
N GLN A 124 -5.90 2.98 9.02
CA GLN A 124 -6.68 2.24 10.01
C GLN A 124 -8.19 2.41 9.84
N SER A 125 -8.62 3.41 9.05
CA SER A 125 -10.03 3.72 8.83
C SER A 125 -10.29 4.10 7.38
N TYR A 126 -11.16 3.35 6.72
CA TYR A 126 -11.59 3.68 5.35
C TYR A 126 -12.34 5.03 5.30
N PHE A 127 -13.22 5.29 6.26
CA PHE A 127 -14.00 6.53 6.30
C PHE A 127 -13.24 7.74 6.87
N GLY A 128 -12.09 7.50 7.52
CA GLY A 128 -11.15 8.57 7.86
C GLY A 128 -10.43 9.15 6.65
N LEU A 129 -10.39 8.40 5.54
CA LEU A 129 -9.78 8.87 4.30
C LEU A 129 -10.61 9.99 3.66
N ASN A 130 -9.93 10.96 3.05
CA ASN A 130 -10.57 11.95 2.22
C ASN A 130 -11.43 11.29 1.13
N GLN A 131 -12.61 11.84 0.87
CA GLN A 131 -13.54 11.31 -0.14
C GLN A 131 -12.89 11.18 -1.52
N MET A 132 -12.07 12.14 -1.92
CA MET A 132 -11.37 12.13 -3.20
C MET A 132 -10.45 10.90 -3.34
N ILE A 133 -9.75 10.50 -2.27
CA ILE A 133 -8.92 9.30 -2.24
C ILE A 133 -9.80 8.06 -2.40
N ARG A 134 -10.86 7.95 -1.59
CA ARG A 134 -11.78 6.79 -1.63
C ARG A 134 -12.42 6.58 -2.99
N LEU A 135 -12.87 7.67 -3.65
CA LEU A 135 -13.52 7.60 -4.96
C LEU A 135 -12.56 7.22 -6.09
N ASN A 136 -11.28 7.57 -5.97
CA ASN A 136 -10.27 7.32 -7.00
C ASN A 136 -9.35 6.12 -6.69
N THR A 137 -9.67 5.34 -5.65
CA THR A 137 -8.96 4.10 -5.35
C THR A 137 -9.52 2.96 -6.19
N ASN A 138 -8.66 2.26 -6.93
CA ASN A 138 -9.03 1.13 -7.79
C ASN A 138 -9.08 -0.19 -7.03
N ILE A 139 -8.15 -0.39 -6.12
CA ILE A 139 -7.99 -1.64 -5.37
C ILE A 139 -8.02 -1.34 -3.88
N LEU A 140 -8.89 -2.04 -3.15
CA LEU A 140 -8.92 -2.00 -1.70
C LEU A 140 -8.46 -3.34 -1.15
N ILE A 141 -7.47 -3.31 -0.26
CA ILE A 141 -7.04 -4.48 0.51
C ILE A 141 -7.57 -4.30 1.93
N LEU A 142 -8.52 -5.15 2.32
CA LEU A 142 -9.26 -5.02 3.56
C LEU A 142 -8.89 -6.16 4.51
N PHE A 143 -8.17 -5.84 5.56
CA PHE A 143 -7.99 -6.73 6.70
C PHE A 143 -9.29 -6.80 7.52
N LYS A 144 -9.34 -7.71 8.51
CA LYS A 144 -10.53 -7.93 9.31
C LYS A 144 -11.05 -6.62 9.91
N LEU A 145 -12.27 -6.26 9.53
CA LEU A 145 -12.98 -5.08 9.99
C LEU A 145 -13.93 -5.43 11.13
N ASN A 146 -14.24 -4.45 12.00
CA ASN A 146 -15.37 -4.55 12.91
C ASN A 146 -16.69 -4.48 12.11
N GLN A 147 -17.80 -4.91 12.74
CA GLN A 147 -19.09 -5.02 12.06
C GLN A 147 -19.60 -3.70 11.47
N ARG A 148 -19.37 -2.57 12.14
CA ARG A 148 -19.75 -1.24 11.65
C ARG A 148 -18.98 -0.91 10.37
N ASN A 149 -17.66 -0.95 10.43
CA ASN A 149 -16.81 -0.65 9.27
C ASN A 149 -17.06 -1.61 8.10
N LYS A 150 -17.34 -2.88 8.38
CA LYS A 150 -17.72 -3.86 7.35
C LYS A 150 -19.01 -3.46 6.64
N THR A 151 -20.05 -3.07 7.39
CA THR A 151 -21.32 -2.60 6.83
C THR A 151 -21.12 -1.33 6.00
N ASP A 152 -20.34 -0.40 6.51
CA ASP A 152 -20.06 0.86 5.84
C ASP A 152 -19.30 0.65 4.51
N VAL A 153 -18.29 -0.22 4.49
CA VAL A 153 -17.58 -0.60 3.26
C VAL A 153 -18.51 -1.32 2.29
N TYR A 154 -19.35 -2.25 2.78
CA TYR A 154 -20.36 -2.90 1.94
C TYR A 154 -21.22 -1.88 1.24
N ASN A 155 -21.85 -0.96 1.97
CA ASN A 155 -22.76 0.03 1.42
C ASN A 155 -22.11 1.01 0.43
N SER A 156 -20.82 1.30 0.63
CA SER A 156 -20.12 2.32 -0.19
C SER A 156 -19.37 1.75 -1.39
N VAL A 157 -19.01 0.46 -1.37
CA VAL A 157 -18.11 -0.12 -2.38
C VAL A 157 -18.61 -1.44 -2.92
N VAL A 158 -19.06 -2.35 -2.04
CA VAL A 158 -19.31 -3.77 -2.39
C VAL A 158 -20.75 -4.01 -2.83
N GLY A 159 -21.70 -3.22 -2.32
CA GLY A 159 -23.13 -3.48 -2.51
C GLY A 159 -23.62 -3.46 -3.96
N THR A 160 -22.82 -2.93 -4.89
CA THR A 160 -23.08 -3.03 -6.34
C THR A 160 -22.45 -4.26 -6.99
N LEU A 161 -21.58 -4.97 -6.27
CA LEU A 161 -20.80 -6.10 -6.79
C LEU A 161 -21.39 -7.45 -6.34
N MET A 162 -21.96 -7.52 -5.14
CA MET A 162 -22.54 -8.75 -4.62
C MET A 162 -23.53 -8.49 -3.49
N ASP A 163 -24.39 -9.49 -3.22
CA ASP A 163 -25.34 -9.46 -2.11
C ASP A 163 -24.66 -9.46 -0.74
N LYS A 164 -25.31 -8.79 0.23
CA LYS A 164 -24.80 -8.68 1.60
C LYS A 164 -24.57 -10.04 2.28
N LYS A 165 -25.46 -10.99 2.08
CA LYS A 165 -25.32 -12.35 2.67
C LYS A 165 -24.09 -13.07 2.13
N VAL A 166 -23.84 -12.97 0.81
CA VAL A 166 -22.65 -13.52 0.16
C VAL A 166 -21.39 -12.85 0.68
N PHE A 167 -21.37 -11.53 0.77
CA PHE A 167 -20.24 -10.78 1.33
C PHE A 167 -19.97 -11.13 2.79
N ASP A 168 -21.01 -11.28 3.60
CA ASP A 168 -20.85 -11.64 5.01
C ASP A 168 -20.29 -13.06 5.18
N SER A 169 -20.74 -14.02 4.37
CA SER A 169 -20.20 -15.39 4.36
C SER A 169 -18.75 -15.41 3.87
N PHE A 170 -18.47 -14.76 2.75
CA PHE A 170 -17.14 -14.68 2.16
C PHE A 170 -16.11 -14.07 3.12
N THR A 171 -16.43 -12.93 3.72
CA THR A 171 -15.54 -12.26 4.68
C THR A 171 -15.35 -13.06 5.96
N SER A 172 -16.38 -13.78 6.44
CA SER A 172 -16.26 -14.64 7.61
C SER A 172 -15.26 -15.77 7.38
N ASN A 173 -15.27 -16.35 6.20
CA ASN A 173 -14.33 -17.39 5.79
C ASN A 173 -12.91 -16.83 5.57
N ALA A 174 -12.79 -15.74 4.81
CA ALA A 174 -11.51 -15.13 4.50
C ALA A 174 -10.79 -14.62 5.77
N TRP A 175 -11.52 -14.03 6.71
CA TRP A 175 -10.94 -13.46 7.95
C TRP A 175 -10.93 -14.40 9.16
N CYS A 176 -11.09 -15.72 8.96
CA CYS A 176 -11.07 -16.71 10.06
C CYS A 176 -9.70 -16.80 10.76
N ARG A 177 -8.61 -16.40 10.09
CA ARG A 177 -7.24 -16.39 10.63
C ARG A 177 -6.70 -14.96 10.73
N LYS A 178 -5.71 -14.76 11.61
CA LYS A 178 -5.00 -13.47 11.74
C LYS A 178 -4.30 -13.11 10.44
N HIS A 179 -4.24 -11.81 10.15
CA HIS A 179 -3.53 -11.20 9.03
C HIS A 179 -4.06 -11.57 7.63
N ARG A 180 -5.18 -12.29 7.55
CA ARG A 180 -5.88 -12.54 6.29
C ARG A 180 -6.62 -11.29 5.83
N TYR A 181 -6.72 -11.13 4.52
CA TYR A 181 -7.35 -9.96 3.89
C TYR A 181 -8.23 -10.39 2.72
N ILE A 182 -9.05 -9.49 2.26
CA ILE A 182 -9.75 -9.57 0.98
C ILE A 182 -9.28 -8.43 0.07
N VAL A 183 -9.37 -8.65 -1.22
CA VAL A 183 -9.07 -7.65 -2.24
C VAL A 183 -10.35 -7.32 -3.00
N VAL A 184 -10.77 -6.07 -2.95
CA VAL A 184 -11.85 -5.56 -3.79
C VAL A 184 -11.20 -4.82 -4.96
N ASN A 185 -11.30 -5.39 -6.15
CA ASN A 185 -10.83 -4.78 -7.39
C ASN A 185 -12.01 -4.12 -8.10
N ARG A 186 -12.06 -2.80 -8.05
CA ARG A 186 -13.15 -1.99 -8.64
C ARG A 186 -13.06 -1.90 -10.16
N ASP A 187 -11.87 -2.07 -10.74
CA ASP A 187 -11.71 -2.02 -12.20
C ASP A 187 -12.23 -3.30 -12.87
N SER A 188 -12.08 -4.46 -12.23
CA SER A 188 -12.61 -5.74 -12.72
C SER A 188 -13.95 -6.14 -12.10
N GLU A 189 -14.43 -5.34 -11.13
CA GLU A 189 -15.67 -5.62 -10.37
C GLU A 189 -15.65 -6.97 -9.64
N LYS A 190 -14.47 -7.41 -9.18
CA LYS A 190 -14.27 -8.70 -8.54
C LYS A 190 -13.73 -8.57 -7.12
N ILE A 191 -14.07 -9.56 -6.30
CA ILE A 191 -13.58 -9.67 -4.93
C ILE A 191 -12.84 -10.99 -4.77
N PHE A 192 -11.66 -10.95 -4.18
CA PHE A 192 -10.80 -12.09 -3.96
C PHE A 192 -10.42 -12.18 -2.48
N ASP A 193 -10.17 -13.39 -2.00
CA ASP A 193 -9.48 -13.61 -0.74
C ASP A 193 -7.94 -13.48 -0.95
N ASP A 194 -7.18 -13.63 0.14
CA ASP A 194 -5.71 -13.51 0.12
C ASP A 194 -4.98 -14.65 -0.62
N ILE A 195 -5.67 -15.70 -1.02
CA ILE A 195 -5.18 -16.76 -1.90
C ILE A 195 -5.72 -16.62 -3.33
N PHE A 196 -6.30 -15.46 -3.65
CA PHE A 196 -6.88 -15.12 -4.95
C PHE A 196 -8.07 -15.99 -5.39
N LYS A 197 -8.77 -16.60 -4.42
CA LYS A 197 -10.05 -17.24 -4.70
C LYS A 197 -11.12 -16.16 -4.87
N GLU A 198 -11.78 -16.15 -6.01
CA GLU A 198 -12.88 -15.22 -6.31
C GLU A 198 -14.13 -15.56 -5.48
N ALA A 199 -14.81 -14.52 -5.00
CA ALA A 199 -16.12 -14.67 -4.40
C ALA A 199 -17.15 -14.96 -5.50
N GLU A 200 -17.81 -16.11 -5.42
CA GLU A 200 -18.88 -16.48 -6.35
C GLU A 200 -20.12 -15.63 -6.06
N SER A 201 -20.64 -14.95 -7.08
CA SER A 201 -21.98 -14.35 -7.01
C SER A 201 -23.03 -15.43 -7.24
N ASP A 202 -24.10 -15.47 -6.46
CA ASP A 202 -25.20 -16.45 -6.57
C ASP A 202 -26.01 -16.33 -7.88
N SER A 203 -25.40 -15.92 -9.00
CA SER A 203 -26.09 -15.68 -10.27
C SER A 203 -26.17 -16.92 -11.19
N GLU A 204 -25.84 -18.12 -10.72
CA GLU A 204 -26.05 -19.36 -11.49
C GLU A 204 -26.81 -20.40 -10.66
N SER A 205 -28.10 -20.12 -10.41
CA SER A 205 -29.11 -21.13 -10.03
C SER A 205 -30.49 -20.70 -10.53
N GLU A 206 -30.70 -20.82 -11.82
CA GLU A 206 -32.01 -21.06 -12.42
C GLU A 206 -31.94 -22.27 -13.37
#